data_4964b8f73fcc6f6de12608acc85b2d2c
#
_entry.id   4964b8f73fcc6f6de12608acc85b2d2c
#
_cell.length_a   1.000
_cell.length_b   1.000
_cell.length_c   1.000
_cell.angle_alpha   90.00
_cell.angle_beta   90.00
_cell.angle_gamma   90.00
#
_symmetry.space_group_name_H-M   'P 1'
#
loop_
_entity.id
_entity.type
_entity.pdbx_description
1 polymer ?
#
loop_
_entity_poly.entity_id
_entity_poly.type
_entity_poly.pdbx_seq_one_letter_code
_entity_poly.pdbx_strand_id
1 'polypeptide(L)'
;VYLWHTEPVPFWKPHALAKPHEGQLDLHMGDEVRLIVDVAGAAAGTEGRVILANGFQWQRYRVRFANGAEIGDLDHRHLEPLGRAAKRRARAARRAR
;
A
#
# COMPACT_ATOMS: atom_id res chain seq x y z
N VAL A 1 -3.72 -16.19 -23.98
CA VAL A 1 -3.61 -15.91 -23.89
C VAL A 1 -3.55 -15.67 -23.88
N TYR A 2 -3.64 -15.31 -23.64
CA TYR A 2 -3.59 -15.00 -23.49
C TYR A 2 -3.33 -14.58 -23.50
N LEU A 3 -3.43 -14.45 -23.56
CA LEU A 3 -3.20 -14.06 -23.46
C LEU A 3 -2.98 -13.58 -23.49
N TRP A 4 -2.87 -13.33 -23.62
CA TRP A 4 -2.72 -12.92 -23.63
C TRP A 4 -2.13 -12.62 -24.00
N HIS A 5 -1.77 -12.46 -24.00
CA HIS A 5 -1.16 -12.33 -24.19
C HIS A 5 -0.43 -12.23 -24.43
N THR A 6 -0.26 -12.15 -24.66
CA THR A 6 0.31 -12.07 -24.70
C THR A 6 1.01 -12.16 -24.44
N GLU A 7 1.22 -12.18 -24.27
CA GLU A 7 1.70 -12.17 -23.62
C GLU A 7 2.02 -12.47 -23.05
N PRO A 8 2.31 -12.56 -23.42
CA PRO A 8 2.33 -13.39 -22.44
C PRO A 8 2.37 -13.02 -21.14
N VAL A 9 1.41 -13.28 -20.40
CA VAL A 9 1.56 -12.93 -19.03
C VAL A 9 2.51 -13.87 -18.39
N PRO A 10 3.55 -13.36 -17.80
CA PRO A 10 4.55 -14.25 -17.21
C PRO A 10 4.19 -14.61 -15.78
N PHE A 11 3.01 -15.14 -15.56
CA PHE A 11 2.64 -15.55 -14.21
C PHE A 11 3.52 -16.70 -13.70
N TRP A 12 4.19 -17.38 -14.58
CA TRP A 12 5.18 -18.40 -14.18
C TRP A 12 6.46 -17.78 -13.63
N LYS A 13 6.52 -16.46 -13.59
CA LYS A 13 7.63 -15.76 -12.96
C LYS A 13 7.11 -15.03 -11.73
N PRO A 14 6.79 -15.75 -10.67
CA PRO A 14 6.16 -15.11 -9.50
C PRO A 14 7.04 -14.03 -8.86
N HIS A 15 8.35 -14.16 -8.94
CA HIS A 15 9.22 -13.13 -8.39
C HIS A 15 9.04 -11.80 -9.12
N ALA A 16 8.79 -11.83 -10.42
CA ALA A 16 8.56 -10.62 -11.19
C ALA A 16 7.21 -9.99 -10.84
N LEU A 17 6.20 -10.84 -10.60
CA LEU A 17 4.88 -10.37 -10.24
C LEU A 17 4.86 -9.78 -8.84
N ALA A 18 5.70 -10.31 -7.95
CA ALA A 18 5.78 -9.84 -6.58
C ALA A 18 6.67 -8.61 -6.41
N LYS A 19 7.30 -8.16 -7.48
CA LYS A 19 8.17 -7.01 -7.41
C LYS A 19 7.38 -5.77 -7.03
N PRO A 20 7.86 -4.99 -6.05
CA PRO A 20 7.13 -3.80 -5.63
C PRO A 20 6.98 -2.80 -6.75
N HIS A 21 5.84 -2.14 -6.80
CA HIS A 21 5.65 -1.01 -7.68
C HIS A 21 6.51 0.16 -7.22
N GLU A 22 6.92 0.96 -8.17
CA GLU A 22 7.60 2.20 -7.86
C GLU A 22 6.67 3.05 -6.99
N GLY A 23 7.20 3.57 -5.89
CA GLY A 23 6.41 4.35 -4.95
C GLY A 23 5.58 3.54 -3.97
N GLN A 24 5.63 2.23 -4.08
CA GLN A 24 4.86 1.38 -3.19
C GLN A 24 5.31 1.56 -1.74
N LEU A 25 4.33 1.59 -0.85
CA LEU A 25 4.58 1.68 0.58
C LEU A 25 4.91 0.31 1.14
N ASP A 26 5.73 0.30 2.18
CA ASP A 26 6.02 -0.91 2.95
C ASP A 26 5.49 -0.69 4.36
N LEU A 27 4.19 -0.90 4.50
CA LEU A 27 3.51 -0.70 5.78
C LEU A 27 3.31 -2.02 6.49
N HIS A 28 3.34 -1.96 7.80
CA HIS A 28 3.14 -3.11 8.67
C HIS A 28 1.88 -2.89 9.50
N MET A 29 1.34 -3.99 10.04
CA MET A 29 0.20 -3.89 10.95
C MET A 29 0.56 -2.98 12.12
N GLY A 30 -0.35 -2.09 12.45
CA GLY A 30 -0.16 -1.13 13.52
C GLY A 30 0.45 0.20 13.07
N ASP A 31 0.91 0.29 11.84
CA ASP A 31 1.48 1.54 11.33
C ASP A 31 0.40 2.61 11.19
N GLU A 32 0.76 3.85 11.48
CA GLU A 32 -0.15 4.98 11.34
C GLU A 32 -0.05 5.54 9.94
N VAL A 33 -1.20 5.90 9.39
CA VAL A 33 -1.31 6.39 8.03
C VAL A 33 -2.36 7.50 7.96
N ARG A 34 -2.35 8.24 6.87
CA ARG A 34 -3.33 9.27 6.59
C ARG A 34 -3.77 9.16 5.14
N LEU A 35 -5.06 9.37 4.89
CA LEU A 35 -5.58 9.41 3.53
C LEU A 35 -5.08 10.66 2.81
N ILE A 36 -4.65 10.48 1.58
CA ILE A 36 -4.26 11.60 0.72
C ILE A 36 -5.30 11.88 -0.36
N VAL A 37 -6.33 11.04 -0.44
CA VAL A 37 -7.46 11.23 -1.36
C VAL A 37 -8.73 10.85 -0.63
N ASP A 38 -9.87 11.31 -1.11
CA ASP A 38 -11.16 10.89 -0.58
C ASP A 38 -11.43 9.46 -1.05
N VAL A 39 -11.99 8.66 -0.14
CA VAL A 39 -12.47 7.32 -0.48
C VAL A 39 -13.87 7.17 0.09
N ALA A 40 -14.58 6.14 -0.34
CA ALA A 40 -15.89 5.87 0.21
C ALA A 40 -15.73 5.54 1.69
N GLY A 41 -16.32 6.36 2.55
CA GLY A 41 -16.29 6.14 3.99
C GLY A 41 -15.30 7.03 4.75
N ALA A 42 -14.40 7.73 4.07
CA ALA A 42 -13.47 8.62 4.76
C ALA A 42 -12.90 9.66 3.80
N ALA A 43 -12.71 10.87 4.28
CA ALA A 43 -12.19 11.97 3.47
C ALA A 43 -10.68 12.05 3.57
N ALA A 44 -10.06 12.68 2.58
CA ALA A 44 -8.63 12.97 2.61
C ALA A 44 -8.28 13.70 3.90
N GLY A 45 -7.14 13.33 4.49
CA GLY A 45 -6.71 13.89 5.77
C GLY A 45 -7.09 13.03 6.97
N THR A 46 -8.00 12.06 6.80
CA THR A 46 -8.38 11.19 7.90
C THR A 46 -7.23 10.25 8.24
N GLU A 47 -6.89 10.19 9.51
CA GLU A 47 -5.81 9.34 9.99
C GLU A 47 -6.35 8.00 10.43
N GLY A 48 -5.51 6.98 10.36
CA GLY A 48 -5.90 5.65 10.76
C GLY A 48 -4.68 4.77 11.05
N ARG A 49 -4.98 3.48 11.27
CA ARG A 49 -3.94 2.52 11.62
C ARG A 49 -4.16 1.26 10.79
N VAL A 50 -3.08 0.75 10.24
CA VAL A 50 -3.13 -0.46 9.43
C VAL A 50 -3.48 -1.65 10.31
N ILE A 51 -4.54 -2.37 9.94
CA ILE A 51 -4.97 -3.56 10.69
C ILE A 51 -4.73 -4.85 9.90
N LEU A 52 -4.44 -4.73 8.62
CA LEU A 52 -4.11 -5.88 7.79
C LEU A 52 -3.27 -5.42 6.62
N ALA A 53 -2.21 -6.16 6.34
CA ALA A 53 -1.33 -5.87 5.20
C ALA A 53 -1.20 -7.13 4.38
N ASN A 54 -1.62 -7.09 3.13
CA ASN A 54 -1.46 -8.23 2.24
C ASN A 54 -1.38 -7.73 0.80
N GLY A 55 -1.10 -8.66 -0.09
CA GLY A 55 -1.02 -8.35 -1.49
C GLY A 55 -0.12 -9.34 -2.19
N PHE A 56 -0.41 -9.57 -3.44
CA PHE A 56 0.33 -10.55 -4.21
C PHE A 56 1.30 -9.86 -5.17
N GLN A 57 0.79 -8.92 -5.95
CA GLN A 57 1.63 -8.17 -6.90
C GLN A 57 2.13 -6.89 -6.28
N TRP A 58 1.31 -6.26 -5.45
CA TRP A 58 1.72 -5.13 -4.65
C TRP A 58 0.91 -5.13 -3.36
N GLN A 59 1.44 -4.43 -2.36
CA GLN A 59 0.82 -4.42 -1.04
C GLN A 59 -0.49 -3.65 -1.05
N ARG A 60 -1.46 -4.22 -0.40
CA ARG A 60 -2.75 -3.59 -0.13
C ARG A 60 -3.00 -3.64 1.35
N TYR A 61 -3.72 -2.65 1.85
CA TYR A 61 -3.87 -2.46 3.29
C TYR A 61 -5.31 -2.27 3.65
N ARG A 62 -5.67 -2.80 4.80
CA ARG A 62 -6.93 -2.50 5.45
C ARG A 62 -6.61 -1.60 6.63
N VAL A 63 -7.35 -0.49 6.75
CA VAL A 63 -7.05 0.55 7.73
C VAL A 63 -8.30 0.85 8.53
N ARG A 64 -8.12 0.96 9.84
CA ARG A 64 -9.18 1.45 10.73
C ARG A 64 -8.92 2.93 10.95
N PHE A 65 -9.86 3.74 10.53
CA PHE A 65 -9.71 5.19 10.59
C PHE A 65 -10.28 5.75 11.88
N ALA A 66 -9.85 6.97 12.21
CA ALA A 66 -10.27 7.65 13.43
C ALA A 66 -11.77 7.87 13.49
N ASN A 67 -12.45 7.94 12.34
CA ASN A 67 -13.90 8.08 12.29
C ASN A 67 -14.64 6.77 12.52
N GLY A 68 -13.92 5.66 12.79
CA GLY A 68 -14.51 4.36 13.04
C GLY A 68 -14.65 3.47 11.82
N ALA A 69 -14.40 3.99 10.63
CA ALA A 69 -14.52 3.20 9.40
C ALA A 69 -13.35 2.26 9.24
N GLU A 70 -13.61 1.06 8.72
CA GLU A 70 -12.55 0.13 8.29
C GLU A 70 -12.66 -0.02 6.79
N ILE A 71 -11.57 0.30 6.10
CA ILE A 71 -11.59 0.34 4.63
C ILE A 71 -10.42 -0.49 4.13
N GLY A 72 -10.72 -1.41 3.21
CA GLY A 72 -9.72 -2.29 2.61
C GLY A 72 -9.29 -1.84 1.23
N ASP A 73 -8.38 -2.61 0.65
CA ASP A 73 -7.89 -2.41 -0.71
C ASP A 73 -7.25 -1.04 -0.94
N LEU A 74 -6.61 -0.51 0.10
CA LEU A 74 -5.89 0.76 0.01
C LEU A 74 -4.42 0.48 -0.29
N ASP A 75 -3.80 1.38 -1.04
CA ASP A 75 -2.39 1.23 -1.38
C ASP A 75 -1.72 2.61 -1.39
N HIS A 76 -0.54 2.67 -2.01
CA HIS A 76 0.26 3.89 -2.03
C HIS A 76 -0.44 5.07 -2.69
N ARG A 77 -1.47 4.82 -3.48
CA ARG A 77 -2.23 5.91 -4.13
C ARG A 77 -3.19 6.58 -3.17
N HIS A 78 -3.50 5.95 -2.06
CA HIS A 78 -4.50 6.41 -1.10
C HIS A 78 -3.90 6.89 0.21
N LEU A 79 -2.73 6.38 0.58
CA LEU A 79 -2.20 6.52 1.94
C LEU A 79 -0.83 7.17 1.94
N GLU A 80 -0.57 7.95 2.99
CA GLU A 80 0.80 8.35 3.29
C GLU A 80 1.14 7.86 4.69
N PRO A 81 2.38 7.42 4.91
CA PRO A 81 2.78 6.93 6.23
C PRO A 81 2.98 8.07 7.20
N LEU A 82 2.71 7.78 8.48
CA LEU A 82 2.94 8.72 9.57
C LEU A 82 3.88 8.06 10.60
N GLY A 83 4.41 8.85 11.51
CA GLY A 83 5.17 8.36 12.63
C GLY A 83 6.32 7.45 12.24
N ARG A 84 6.34 6.27 12.83
CA ARG A 84 7.40 5.29 12.62
C ARG A 84 7.51 4.83 11.17
N ALA A 85 6.39 4.67 10.52
CA ALA A 85 6.36 4.25 9.12
C ALA A 85 6.98 5.32 8.22
N ALA A 86 6.71 6.58 8.50
CA ALA A 86 7.29 7.69 7.75
C ALA A 86 8.81 7.73 7.94
N LYS A 87 9.28 7.51 9.16
CA LYS A 87 10.71 7.49 9.44
C LYS A 87 11.41 6.33 8.72
N ARG A 88 10.76 5.18 8.71
CA ARG A 88 11.28 3.99 8.04
C ARG A 88 11.42 4.24 6.54
N ARG A 89 10.40 4.85 5.96
CA ARG A 89 10.39 5.17 4.53
C ARG A 89 11.48 6.18 4.18
N ALA A 90 11.66 7.20 5.02
CA ALA A 90 12.69 8.20 4.80
C ALA A 90 14.09 7.58 4.87
N ARG A 91 14.29 6.65 5.80
CA ARG A 91 15.55 5.93 5.93
C ARG A 91 15.86 5.08 4.71
N ALA A 92 14.86 4.38 4.22
CA ALA A 92 15.01 3.54 3.03
C ALA A 92 15.34 4.38 1.80
N ALA A 93 14.72 5.54 1.66
CA ALA A 93 15.00 6.44 0.55
C ALA A 93 16.45 6.94 0.59
N ARG A 94 16.95 7.24 1.78
CA ARG A 94 18.34 7.68 1.92
C ARG A 94 19.32 6.56 1.57
N ARG A 95 19.02 5.33 1.95
CA ARG A 95 19.89 4.19 1.61
C ARG A 95 19.91 3.87 0.13
N ALA A 96 18.83 4.21 -0.57
CA ALA A 96 18.71 3.91 -1.99
C ALA A 96 19.47 4.90 -2.88
N ARG A 97 19.96 5.99 -2.31
CA ARG A 97 20.69 7.00 -3.07
C ARG A 97 22.16 6.69 -3.24
#